data_6f447bef5dfe394b92dacd0f511b98a9
#
_entry.id   6f447bef5dfe394b92dacd0f511b98a9
#
_cell.length_a   1.000
_cell.length_b   1.000
_cell.length_c   1.000
_cell.angle_alpha   90.00
_cell.angle_beta   90.00
_cell.angle_gamma   90.00
#
_symmetry.space_group_name_H-M   'P 1'
#
loop_
_entity.id
_entity.type
_entity.pdbx_description
1 polymer ?
#
loop_
_entity_poly.entity_id
_entity_poly.type
_entity_poly.pdbx_seq_one_letter_code
_entity_poly.pdbx_strand_id
1 'polypeptide(L)'
;MILKRQPDPKAEVAMTPLIDCVFLLLVFFMVSTTFNKSEADISFSLPGTAAQSDAVDIPDEQIIQITDAGNVFLNDLEYDPAGDPDMPELVKTLVLFRQTAEANTVPAMITIAHEDGVTQQRVVDVLNACTAAKIGNVTFAVSGDEEEDYQ
;
A
#
# COMPACT_ATOMS: atom_id res chain seq x y z
N MET A 1 15.49 79.34 -3.87
CA MET A 1 15.02 78.19 -4.59
C MET A 1 14.89 77.06 -3.55
N ILE A 2 13.68 76.76 -3.03
CA ILE A 2 13.46 75.85 -1.94
C ILE A 2 13.07 74.53 -2.59
N LEU A 3 13.97 73.52 -2.53
CA LEU A 3 13.71 72.16 -2.94
C LEU A 3 12.74 71.50 -1.96
N LYS A 4 11.50 71.32 -2.38
CA LYS A 4 10.48 70.59 -1.62
C LYS A 4 10.83 69.09 -1.64
N ARG A 5 11.36 68.57 -0.54
CA ARG A 5 11.63 67.16 -0.34
C ARG A 5 10.31 66.41 -0.40
N GLN A 6 10.14 65.54 -1.41
CA GLN A 6 8.99 64.64 -1.46
C GLN A 6 9.16 63.56 -0.36
N PRO A 7 8.11 63.26 0.40
CA PRO A 7 8.17 62.18 1.33
C PRO A 7 8.32 60.85 0.58
N ASP A 8 9.27 60.04 0.98
CA ASP A 8 9.48 58.69 0.46
C ASP A 8 8.18 57.89 0.60
N PRO A 9 7.72 57.20 -0.49
CA PRO A 9 6.58 56.31 -0.37
C PRO A 9 6.98 55.19 0.58
N LYS A 10 6.31 55.11 1.73
CA LYS A 10 6.43 53.94 2.58
C LYS A 10 6.00 52.72 1.78
N ALA A 11 6.95 51.85 1.47
CA ALA A 11 6.66 50.60 0.84
C ALA A 11 5.80 49.77 1.81
N GLU A 12 4.50 49.86 1.68
CA GLU A 12 3.60 48.92 2.33
C GLU A 12 3.76 47.57 1.68
N VAL A 13 4.43 46.66 2.37
CA VAL A 13 4.54 45.28 1.93
C VAL A 13 3.14 44.68 2.00
N ALA A 14 2.57 44.46 0.83
CA ALA A 14 1.28 43.76 0.75
C ALA A 14 1.42 42.35 1.28
N MET A 15 0.85 42.10 2.46
CA MET A 15 0.90 40.78 3.13
C MET A 15 0.05 39.71 2.41
N THR A 16 -0.94 40.14 1.66
CA THR A 16 -1.89 39.28 0.97
C THR A 16 -1.24 38.27 0.00
N PRO A 17 -0.28 38.64 -0.87
CA PRO A 17 0.37 37.69 -1.74
C PRO A 17 1.24 36.66 -0.98
N LEU A 18 1.78 37.08 0.16
CA LEU A 18 2.62 36.20 0.97
C LEU A 18 1.79 35.11 1.66
N ILE A 19 0.59 35.46 2.14
CA ILE A 19 -0.36 34.51 2.72
C ILE A 19 -0.84 33.52 1.65
N ASP A 20 -1.10 34.00 0.45
CA ASP A 20 -1.55 33.14 -0.67
C ASP A 20 -0.48 32.11 -1.06
N CYS A 21 0.78 32.54 -1.17
CA CYS A 21 1.89 31.62 -1.43
C CYS A 21 2.01 30.54 -0.35
N VAL A 22 1.91 30.90 0.92
CA VAL A 22 1.99 29.94 2.05
C VAL A 22 0.79 29.00 2.03
N PHE A 23 -0.40 29.50 1.71
CA PHE A 23 -1.60 28.67 1.62
C PHE A 23 -1.49 27.64 0.49
N LEU A 24 -1.06 28.06 -0.71
CA LEU A 24 -0.85 27.15 -1.85
C LEU A 24 0.21 26.11 -1.53
N LEU A 25 1.27 26.47 -0.81
CA LEU A 25 2.33 25.56 -0.40
C LEU A 25 1.81 24.53 0.60
N LEU A 26 0.98 24.94 1.56
CA LEU A 26 0.30 24.05 2.49
C LEU A 26 -0.64 23.06 1.80
N VAL A 27 -1.47 23.54 0.87
CA VAL A 27 -2.37 22.70 0.07
C VAL A 27 -1.57 21.71 -0.78
N PHE A 28 -0.47 22.15 -1.41
CA PHE A 28 0.42 21.28 -2.17
C PHE A 28 1.01 20.17 -1.29
N PHE A 29 1.51 20.49 -0.10
CA PHE A 29 2.01 19.46 0.82
C PHE A 29 0.89 18.54 1.32
N MET A 30 -0.31 19.05 1.60
CA MET A 30 -1.44 18.24 2.03
C MET A 30 -1.83 17.22 0.95
N VAL A 31 -1.87 17.64 -0.32
CA VAL A 31 -2.16 16.74 -1.43
C VAL A 31 -1.00 15.77 -1.68
N SER A 32 0.25 16.24 -1.60
CA SER A 32 1.44 15.40 -1.82
C SER A 32 1.64 14.32 -0.75
N THR A 33 1.22 14.55 0.49
CA THR A 33 1.30 13.55 1.56
C THR A 33 0.26 12.43 1.42
N THR A 34 -0.75 12.61 0.57
CA THR A 34 -1.74 11.55 0.30
C THR A 34 -1.20 10.49 -0.67
N PHE A 35 -0.11 10.77 -1.38
CA PHE A 35 0.58 9.83 -2.25
C PHE A 35 1.72 9.16 -1.49
N ASN A 36 1.60 7.89 -1.30
CA ASN A 36 2.56 6.92 -0.77
C ASN A 36 2.41 6.60 0.71
N LYS A 37 1.48 5.73 0.98
CA LYS A 37 1.70 4.73 2.01
C LYS A 37 2.12 3.41 1.35
N SER A 38 3.25 3.47 0.66
CA SER A 38 4.08 2.30 0.43
C SER A 38 5.30 2.48 1.34
N GLU A 39 5.08 2.39 2.63
CA GLU A 39 6.16 2.20 3.57
C GLU A 39 6.62 0.76 3.39
N ALA A 40 7.65 0.57 2.57
CA ALA A 40 8.47 -0.60 2.67
C ALA A 40 9.05 -0.60 4.09
N ASP A 41 8.49 -1.43 4.94
CA ASP A 41 9.00 -1.70 6.28
C ASP A 41 10.37 -2.38 6.10
N ILE A 42 11.41 -1.54 5.99
CA ILE A 42 12.78 -2.01 6.02
C ILE A 42 13.05 -2.34 7.48
N SER A 43 12.82 -3.57 7.87
CA SER A 43 13.23 -4.11 9.15
C SER A 43 14.75 -4.07 9.23
N PHE A 44 15.25 -2.97 9.80
CA PHE A 44 16.66 -2.79 10.10
C PHE A 44 16.99 -3.63 11.34
N SER A 45 17.45 -4.85 11.11
CA SER A 45 18.00 -5.70 12.17
C SER A 45 19.38 -5.15 12.56
N LEU A 46 19.43 -4.41 13.68
CA LEU A 46 20.69 -3.98 14.31
C LEU A 46 21.38 -5.22 14.92
N PRO A 47 22.60 -5.56 14.52
CA PRO A 47 23.35 -6.62 15.18
C PRO A 47 23.85 -6.13 16.54
N GLY A 48 23.32 -6.70 17.61
CA GLY A 48 23.91 -6.62 18.94
C GLY A 48 23.04 -6.07 20.06
N THR A 49 22.04 -6.83 20.47
CA THR A 49 21.72 -7.05 21.90
C THR A 49 20.91 -8.33 22.01
N ALA A 50 21.50 -9.34 22.61
CA ALA A 50 20.79 -10.55 23.00
C ALA A 50 19.80 -10.20 24.13
N ALA A 51 18.54 -10.01 23.77
CA ALA A 51 17.43 -10.18 24.69
C ALA A 51 16.52 -11.23 24.06
N GLN A 52 16.53 -12.41 24.69
CA GLN A 52 15.52 -13.44 24.44
C GLN A 52 14.14 -12.84 24.69
N SER A 53 13.52 -12.38 23.65
CA SER A 53 12.08 -12.37 23.52
C SER A 53 11.76 -13.41 22.46
N ASP A 54 10.93 -14.37 22.81
CA ASP A 54 10.36 -15.31 21.85
C ASP A 54 9.98 -14.52 20.61
N ALA A 55 10.76 -14.71 19.53
CA ALA A 55 10.46 -14.12 18.24
C ALA A 55 9.09 -14.68 17.85
N VAL A 56 8.08 -13.85 17.96
CA VAL A 56 6.82 -14.13 17.28
C VAL A 56 7.21 -14.17 15.80
N ASP A 57 7.24 -15.37 15.23
CA ASP A 57 7.42 -15.58 13.80
C ASP A 57 6.30 -14.83 13.10
N ILE A 58 6.58 -13.59 12.67
CA ILE A 58 5.64 -12.83 11.86
C ILE A 58 5.69 -13.48 10.49
N PRO A 59 4.61 -14.13 10.03
CA PRO A 59 4.60 -14.78 8.74
C PRO A 59 4.82 -13.74 7.65
N ASP A 60 5.55 -14.12 6.61
CA ASP A 60 5.70 -13.32 5.41
C ASP A 60 4.33 -13.32 4.71
N GLU A 61 3.60 -12.22 4.81
CA GLU A 61 2.24 -12.10 4.30
C GLU A 61 2.23 -11.32 2.99
N GLN A 62 1.54 -11.86 1.98
CA GLN A 62 1.28 -11.19 0.72
C GLN A 62 -0.22 -11.04 0.52
N ILE A 63 -0.64 -9.87 0.05
CA ILE A 63 -2.05 -9.56 -0.17
C ILE A 63 -2.36 -9.63 -1.66
N ILE A 64 -3.31 -10.48 -2.03
CA ILE A 64 -3.88 -10.56 -3.37
C ILE A 64 -5.21 -9.82 -3.36
N GLN A 65 -5.31 -8.76 -4.16
CA GLN A 65 -6.55 -8.01 -4.34
C GLN A 65 -7.21 -8.42 -5.65
N ILE A 66 -8.52 -8.63 -5.61
CA ILE A 66 -9.33 -8.95 -6.78
C ILE A 66 -10.39 -7.86 -6.94
N THR A 67 -10.33 -7.14 -8.06
CA THR A 67 -11.31 -6.09 -8.35
C THR A 67 -12.59 -6.66 -8.95
N ASP A 68 -13.65 -5.89 -8.94
CA ASP A 68 -14.97 -6.22 -9.55
C ASP A 68 -14.85 -6.55 -11.04
N ALA A 69 -13.90 -5.93 -11.75
CA ALA A 69 -13.56 -6.23 -13.15
C ALA A 69 -12.89 -7.61 -13.33
N GLY A 70 -12.48 -8.28 -12.24
CA GLY A 70 -11.77 -9.56 -12.26
C GLY A 70 -10.26 -9.45 -12.44
N ASN A 71 -9.69 -8.25 -12.37
CA ASN A 71 -8.23 -8.07 -12.37
C ASN A 71 -7.66 -8.49 -11.02
N VAL A 72 -6.49 -9.11 -11.06
CA VAL A 72 -5.78 -9.59 -9.87
C VAL A 72 -4.52 -8.77 -9.65
N PHE A 73 -4.37 -8.25 -8.46
CA PHE A 73 -3.20 -7.48 -8.04
C PHE A 73 -2.49 -8.19 -6.88
N LEU A 74 -1.18 -8.23 -6.93
CA LEU A 74 -0.34 -8.67 -5.84
C LEU A 74 0.59 -7.51 -5.47
N ASN A 75 0.44 -6.96 -4.28
CA ASN A 75 1.18 -5.78 -3.82
C ASN A 75 1.12 -4.61 -4.83
N ASP A 76 -0.08 -4.27 -5.28
CA ASP A 76 -0.38 -3.19 -6.24
C ASP A 76 0.16 -3.42 -7.67
N LEU A 77 0.71 -4.58 -7.96
CA LEU A 77 1.12 -4.96 -9.30
C LEU A 77 0.09 -5.88 -9.94
N GLU A 78 -0.42 -5.50 -11.11
CA GLU A 78 -1.40 -6.28 -11.85
C GLU A 78 -0.75 -7.53 -12.46
N TYR A 79 -1.40 -8.67 -12.27
CA TYR A 79 -1.00 -9.97 -12.80
C TYR A 79 -2.12 -10.55 -13.66
N ASP A 80 -1.74 -11.13 -14.77
CA ASP A 80 -2.59 -11.88 -15.67
C ASP A 80 -3.95 -11.20 -16.01
N PRO A 81 -4.34 -11.10 -17.27
CA PRO A 81 -5.56 -10.38 -17.67
C PRO A 81 -6.82 -11.03 -17.07
N ALA A 82 -7.83 -10.21 -16.82
CA ALA A 82 -9.14 -10.67 -16.39
C ALA A 82 -9.70 -11.70 -17.39
N GLY A 83 -9.81 -12.97 -16.97
CA GLY A 83 -10.34 -14.05 -17.81
C GLY A 83 -9.34 -15.18 -18.09
N ASP A 84 -8.07 -15.06 -17.72
CA ASP A 84 -7.15 -16.21 -17.71
C ASP A 84 -7.34 -17.00 -16.41
N PRO A 85 -7.85 -18.25 -16.45
CA PRO A 85 -8.07 -19.06 -15.25
C PRO A 85 -6.76 -19.65 -14.70
N ASP A 86 -5.73 -19.80 -15.55
CA ASP A 86 -4.48 -20.48 -15.17
C ASP A 86 -3.48 -19.56 -14.51
N MET A 87 -3.58 -18.25 -14.71
CA MET A 87 -2.75 -17.20 -14.11
C MET A 87 -1.26 -17.56 -13.96
N PRO A 88 -0.55 -17.85 -15.07
CA PRO A 88 0.79 -18.39 -15.01
C PRO A 88 1.83 -17.43 -14.41
N GLU A 89 1.64 -16.12 -14.56
CA GLU A 89 2.55 -15.12 -14.02
C GLU A 89 2.38 -14.99 -12.50
N LEU A 90 1.13 -15.00 -12.02
CA LEU A 90 0.84 -15.02 -10.60
C LEU A 90 1.42 -16.29 -9.95
N VAL A 91 1.20 -17.46 -10.55
CA VAL A 91 1.73 -18.74 -10.04
C VAL A 91 3.25 -18.70 -9.92
N LYS A 92 3.97 -18.20 -10.92
CA LYS A 92 5.45 -18.07 -10.87
C LYS A 92 5.89 -17.20 -9.71
N THR A 93 5.24 -16.07 -9.52
CA THR A 93 5.57 -15.12 -8.44
C THR A 93 5.29 -15.73 -7.07
N LEU A 94 4.16 -16.43 -6.92
CA LEU A 94 3.82 -17.12 -5.68
C LEU A 94 4.79 -18.27 -5.35
N VAL A 95 5.26 -19.01 -6.37
CA VAL A 95 6.30 -20.04 -6.16
C VAL A 95 7.60 -19.40 -5.67
N LEU A 96 8.01 -18.28 -6.25
CA LEU A 96 9.21 -17.56 -5.82
C LEU A 96 9.04 -17.05 -4.39
N PHE A 97 7.89 -16.47 -4.07
CA PHE A 97 7.56 -16.02 -2.72
C PHE A 97 7.65 -17.17 -1.70
N ARG A 98 7.04 -18.33 -1.99
CA ARG A 98 7.15 -19.51 -1.12
C ARG A 98 8.60 -19.96 -0.91
N GLN A 99 9.41 -20.00 -1.98
CA GLN A 99 10.82 -20.36 -1.86
C GLN A 99 11.61 -19.40 -0.99
N THR A 100 11.31 -18.09 -1.08
CA THR A 100 11.94 -17.07 -0.23
C THR A 100 11.54 -17.23 1.23
N ALA A 101 10.25 -17.44 1.48
CA ALA A 101 9.73 -17.70 2.83
C ALA A 101 10.36 -18.97 3.45
N GLU A 102 10.45 -20.07 2.68
CA GLU A 102 11.12 -21.29 3.10
C GLU A 102 12.61 -21.07 3.44
N ALA A 103 13.31 -20.28 2.62
CA ALA A 103 14.72 -19.94 2.86
C ALA A 103 14.92 -19.14 4.16
N ASN A 104 13.94 -18.31 4.50
CA ASN A 104 13.91 -17.52 5.73
C ASN A 104 13.33 -18.28 6.93
N THR A 105 12.89 -19.52 6.74
CA THR A 105 12.25 -20.35 7.77
C THR A 105 10.94 -19.74 8.32
N VAL A 106 10.24 -18.95 7.49
CA VAL A 106 8.96 -18.30 7.83
C VAL A 106 7.85 -18.95 7.01
N PRO A 107 6.64 -19.17 7.55
CA PRO A 107 5.54 -19.69 6.76
C PRO A 107 5.05 -18.63 5.76
N ALA A 108 4.94 -19.01 4.48
CA ALA A 108 4.31 -18.15 3.48
C ALA A 108 2.81 -18.05 3.77
N MET A 109 2.28 -16.84 3.90
CA MET A 109 0.87 -16.55 4.11
C MET A 109 0.33 -15.66 2.99
N ILE A 110 -0.86 -15.98 2.51
CA ILE A 110 -1.56 -15.20 1.49
C ILE A 110 -2.89 -14.74 2.07
N THR A 111 -3.17 -13.45 1.94
CA THR A 111 -4.48 -12.87 2.25
C THR A 111 -5.16 -12.45 0.96
N ILE A 112 -6.33 -12.99 0.70
CA ILE A 112 -7.13 -12.65 -0.48
C ILE A 112 -8.16 -11.61 -0.05
N ALA A 113 -8.07 -10.41 -0.63
CA ALA A 113 -9.05 -9.35 -0.52
C ALA A 113 -9.82 -9.24 -1.83
N HIS A 114 -11.14 -9.27 -1.80
CA HIS A 114 -11.97 -9.14 -2.99
C HIS A 114 -13.02 -8.05 -2.81
N GLU A 115 -13.36 -7.36 -3.89
CA GLU A 115 -14.47 -6.42 -3.92
C GLU A 115 -15.82 -7.16 -4.02
N ASP A 116 -16.90 -6.51 -3.61
CA ASP A 116 -18.24 -7.15 -3.54
C ASP A 116 -18.78 -7.63 -4.90
N GLY A 117 -18.31 -7.04 -6.00
CA GLY A 117 -18.72 -7.42 -7.36
C GLY A 117 -17.99 -8.62 -7.96
N VAL A 118 -16.99 -9.17 -7.27
CA VAL A 118 -16.15 -10.26 -7.79
C VAL A 118 -16.95 -11.55 -7.94
N THR A 119 -16.80 -12.18 -9.10
CA THR A 119 -17.40 -13.51 -9.32
C THR A 119 -16.69 -14.57 -8.48
N GLN A 120 -17.46 -15.49 -7.89
CA GLN A 120 -16.89 -16.61 -7.12
C GLN A 120 -15.89 -17.44 -7.93
N GLN A 121 -16.12 -17.56 -9.25
CA GLN A 121 -15.21 -18.27 -10.13
C GLN A 121 -13.80 -17.66 -10.08
N ARG A 122 -13.68 -16.30 -10.09
CA ARG A 122 -12.39 -15.64 -10.06
C ARG A 122 -11.65 -15.87 -8.75
N VAL A 123 -12.38 -15.89 -7.63
CA VAL A 123 -11.79 -16.24 -6.32
C VAL A 123 -11.27 -17.68 -6.32
N VAL A 124 -12.01 -18.61 -6.94
CA VAL A 124 -11.57 -20.01 -7.07
C VAL A 124 -10.33 -20.12 -7.95
N ASP A 125 -10.24 -19.35 -9.04
CA ASP A 125 -9.06 -19.33 -9.91
C ASP A 125 -7.81 -18.88 -9.15
N VAL A 126 -7.92 -17.84 -8.32
CA VAL A 126 -6.83 -17.37 -7.43
C VAL A 126 -6.46 -18.45 -6.40
N LEU A 127 -7.44 -19.12 -5.80
CA LEU A 127 -7.16 -20.25 -4.89
C LEU A 127 -6.44 -21.40 -5.58
N ASN A 128 -6.81 -21.70 -6.84
CA ASN A 128 -6.11 -22.70 -7.65
C ASN A 128 -4.66 -22.28 -7.90
N ALA A 129 -4.41 -21.01 -8.18
CA ALA A 129 -3.04 -20.48 -8.35
C ALA A 129 -2.22 -20.63 -7.05
N CYS A 130 -2.79 -20.32 -5.89
CA CYS A 130 -2.13 -20.55 -4.59
C CYS A 130 -1.82 -22.05 -4.36
N THR A 131 -2.76 -22.92 -4.71
CA THR A 131 -2.58 -24.38 -4.61
C THR A 131 -1.49 -24.89 -5.56
N ALA A 132 -1.45 -24.38 -6.80
CA ALA A 132 -0.39 -24.70 -7.77
C ALA A 132 0.99 -24.26 -7.26
N ALA A 133 1.07 -23.13 -6.55
CA ALA A 133 2.27 -22.63 -5.90
C ALA A 133 2.61 -23.42 -4.60
N LYS A 134 1.74 -24.33 -4.15
CA LYS A 134 1.87 -25.10 -2.89
C LYS A 134 1.89 -24.24 -1.63
N ILE A 135 1.13 -23.14 -1.62
CA ILE A 135 0.91 -22.31 -0.45
C ILE A 135 -0.39 -22.76 0.21
N GLY A 136 -0.30 -23.28 1.44
CA GLY A 136 -1.45 -23.78 2.18
C GLY A 136 -2.08 -22.80 3.15
N ASN A 137 -1.35 -21.74 3.52
CA ASN A 137 -1.84 -20.73 4.46
C ASN A 137 -2.49 -19.59 3.68
N VAL A 138 -3.78 -19.73 3.41
CA VAL A 138 -4.58 -18.73 2.70
C VAL A 138 -5.69 -18.25 3.61
N THR A 139 -5.79 -16.93 3.77
CA THR A 139 -6.83 -16.24 4.54
C THR A 139 -7.62 -15.31 3.62
N PHE A 140 -8.80 -14.91 4.07
CA PHE A 140 -9.62 -13.94 3.37
C PHE A 140 -9.70 -12.67 4.21
N ALA A 141 -9.40 -11.51 3.59
CA ALA A 141 -9.75 -10.25 4.18
C ALA A 141 -11.26 -10.07 4.05
N VAL A 142 -11.93 -9.91 5.18
CA VAL A 142 -13.32 -9.50 5.19
C VAL A 142 -13.33 -8.01 4.85
N SER A 143 -13.96 -7.63 3.72
CA SER A 143 -14.29 -6.24 3.44
C SER A 143 -15.36 -5.82 4.46
N GLY A 144 -14.91 -5.52 5.69
CA GLY A 144 -15.76 -4.99 6.73
C GLY A 144 -15.85 -3.49 6.54
N ASP A 145 -16.94 -3.00 6.03
CA ASP A 145 -17.46 -1.71 6.44
C ASP A 145 -17.79 -1.82 7.94
N GLU A 146 -16.77 -1.76 8.79
CA GLU A 146 -17.00 -1.49 10.20
C GLU A 146 -17.37 -0.01 10.32
N GLU A 147 -18.61 0.33 9.90
CA GLU A 147 -19.32 1.43 10.52
C GLU A 147 -19.54 1.01 11.99
N GLU A 148 -18.60 1.39 12.84
CA GLU A 148 -18.85 1.41 14.29
C GLU A 148 -19.98 2.41 14.56
N ASP A 149 -21.21 1.88 14.52
CA ASP A 149 -22.41 2.55 15.02
C ASP A 149 -22.32 2.55 16.57
N TYR A 150 -21.55 3.49 17.12
CA TYR A 150 -21.65 3.82 18.55
C TYR A 150 -22.83 4.75 18.75
N GLN A 151 -23.98 4.20 19.09
CA GLN A 151 -25.04 4.91 19.79
C GLN A 151 -24.78 4.97 21.28
#